data_a0aca792868db15b829f84eb46506d89
#
_entry.id   a0aca792868db15b829f84eb46506d89
#
_cell.length_a   1.000
_cell.length_b   1.000
_cell.length_c   1.000
_cell.angle_alpha   90.00
_cell.angle_beta   90.00
_cell.angle_gamma   90.00
#
_symmetry.space_group_name_H-M   'P 1'
#
loop_
_entity.id
_entity.type
_entity.pdbx_description
1 polymer ?
#
loop_
_entity_poly.entity_id
_entity_poly.type
_entity_poly.pdbx_seq_one_letter_code
_entity_poly.pdbx_strand_id
1 'polypeptide(L)'
;MNSQPTIDALFNKSLIAAQQPAWPDSAALEKAVAELKSLPPLVFAGECDNLKARIAEAADGKAFWLQGGDCAETFAAATADSIRNRIKTILQMAAVLQYGASLPVIKVGRMAGQFAKPRSNDFEKRGDVTLPAYRGDAVNDLEFTESARTPDPARLVKVYHTSSATLNLVRAFTQGGFADLRLVHEWNKGFVKDSRIGARYEAMANEIGRALDFMRSAGINPEEFKTVDFYSSHEALILEYEKALTRIDSRTGLPYDVSAHFVWIGERTRQLDGAHLDFAKKIKNPIGVKLGPKTTPEDALTMIKELNPDNEPGRLTFITRMGAGNVRSVLPPLVEAVTESGAKVLWVCDPMHGNTYEAPSGYKTRKFDDVLDEVKGFFEVHQKLGTHPGGIHIELTGDDVTECVGGGEEISHEDLATRYETACDPRLNHTQSLELAFLVAEMLRDRK
;
A
#
# COMPACT_ATOMS: atom_id res chain seq x y z
N MET A 1 -30.97 -6.15 -27.84
CA MET A 1 -30.28 -5.31 -26.84
C MET A 1 -29.94 -6.23 -25.64
N ASN A 2 -28.69 -6.72 -25.58
CA ASN A 2 -28.27 -7.46 -24.40
C ASN A 2 -28.22 -6.47 -23.24
N SER A 3 -29.10 -6.63 -22.25
CA SER A 3 -29.05 -5.86 -21.01
C SER A 3 -27.67 -6.09 -20.38
N GLN A 4 -26.87 -5.03 -20.22
CA GLN A 4 -25.62 -5.11 -19.47
C GLN A 4 -25.96 -5.67 -18.06
N PRO A 5 -25.18 -6.63 -17.54
CA PRO A 5 -25.43 -7.17 -16.21
C PRO A 5 -25.36 -6.02 -15.20
N THR A 6 -26.33 -5.98 -14.29
CA THR A 6 -26.27 -5.03 -13.18
C THR A 6 -25.09 -5.39 -12.28
N ILE A 7 -24.41 -4.41 -11.69
CA ILE A 7 -23.26 -4.65 -10.77
C ILE A 7 -23.63 -5.67 -9.69
N ASP A 8 -24.85 -5.60 -9.14
CA ASP A 8 -25.30 -6.53 -8.10
C ASP A 8 -25.40 -7.99 -8.58
N ALA A 9 -25.62 -8.21 -9.88
CA ALA A 9 -25.67 -9.55 -10.48
C ALA A 9 -24.27 -10.15 -10.73
N LEU A 10 -23.19 -9.34 -10.69
CA LEU A 10 -21.84 -9.82 -10.89
C LEU A 10 -21.31 -10.61 -9.68
N PHE A 11 -21.77 -10.27 -8.46
CA PHE A 11 -21.17 -10.80 -7.24
C PHE A 11 -22.02 -11.91 -6.61
N ASN A 12 -21.37 -13.05 -6.31
CA ASN A 12 -22.03 -14.17 -5.66
C ASN A 12 -22.27 -13.88 -4.17
N LYS A 13 -23.55 -13.78 -3.79
CA LYS A 13 -23.96 -13.48 -2.41
C LYS A 13 -23.85 -14.67 -1.45
N SER A 14 -23.64 -15.89 -1.97
CA SER A 14 -23.57 -17.10 -1.14
C SER A 14 -22.16 -17.42 -0.63
N LEU A 15 -21.13 -16.73 -1.11
CA LEU A 15 -19.76 -16.97 -0.70
C LEU A 15 -19.46 -16.33 0.67
N ILE A 16 -18.65 -17.03 1.46
CA ILE A 16 -18.23 -16.53 2.78
C ILE A 16 -17.29 -15.33 2.60
N ALA A 17 -17.68 -14.21 3.18
CA ALA A 17 -16.86 -13.01 3.27
C ALA A 17 -16.19 -12.94 4.64
N ALA A 18 -14.91 -13.31 4.72
CA ALA A 18 -14.15 -13.25 5.97
C ALA A 18 -13.95 -11.78 6.41
N GLN A 19 -13.75 -11.58 7.71
CA GLN A 19 -13.41 -10.28 8.29
C GLN A 19 -14.44 -9.16 8.09
N GLN A 20 -15.68 -9.47 7.69
CA GLN A 20 -16.73 -8.45 7.59
C GLN A 20 -17.22 -8.03 8.96
N PRO A 21 -17.59 -6.75 9.16
CA PRO A 21 -18.24 -6.31 10.39
C PRO A 21 -19.64 -6.88 10.52
N ALA A 22 -20.05 -7.16 11.76
CA ALA A 22 -21.45 -7.48 12.06
C ALA A 22 -22.23 -6.16 12.17
N TRP A 23 -22.83 -5.71 11.08
CA TRP A 23 -23.63 -4.50 11.06
C TRP A 23 -24.92 -4.69 11.86
N PRO A 24 -25.16 -3.89 12.92
CA PRO A 24 -26.32 -4.07 13.79
C PRO A 24 -27.64 -3.63 13.13
N ASP A 25 -27.57 -2.73 12.14
CA ASP A 25 -28.72 -2.17 11.43
C ASP A 25 -28.57 -2.38 9.91
N SER A 26 -29.31 -3.36 9.38
CA SER A 26 -29.30 -3.67 7.95
C SER A 26 -29.94 -2.57 7.10
N ALA A 27 -30.94 -1.86 7.62
CA ALA A 27 -31.58 -0.76 6.88
C ALA A 27 -30.63 0.45 6.75
N ALA A 28 -29.86 0.75 7.81
CA ALA A 28 -28.82 1.77 7.74
C ALA A 28 -27.70 1.38 6.75
N LEU A 29 -27.32 0.09 6.70
CA LEU A 29 -26.36 -0.40 5.72
C LEU A 29 -26.88 -0.26 4.28
N GLU A 30 -28.11 -0.68 4.02
CA GLU A 30 -28.74 -0.54 2.70
C GLU A 30 -28.81 0.93 2.25
N LYS A 31 -29.13 1.84 3.16
CA LYS A 31 -29.11 3.28 2.91
C LYS A 31 -27.72 3.78 2.56
N ALA A 32 -26.70 3.43 3.32
CA ALA A 32 -25.31 3.84 3.06
C ALA A 32 -24.81 3.30 1.71
N VAL A 33 -25.11 2.03 1.40
CA VAL A 33 -24.77 1.40 0.12
C VAL A 33 -25.48 2.09 -1.06
N ALA A 34 -26.77 2.43 -0.91
CA ALA A 34 -27.53 3.14 -1.93
C ALA A 34 -26.95 4.55 -2.20
N GLU A 35 -26.55 5.24 -1.13
CA GLU A 35 -25.88 6.55 -1.24
C GLU A 35 -24.56 6.41 -1.97
N LEU A 36 -23.67 5.49 -1.58
CA LEU A 36 -22.39 5.24 -2.25
C LEU A 36 -22.54 4.93 -3.74
N LYS A 37 -23.53 4.14 -4.12
CA LYS A 37 -23.85 3.85 -5.52
C LYS A 37 -24.22 5.09 -6.33
N SER A 38 -24.77 6.12 -5.70
CA SER A 38 -25.18 7.37 -6.36
C SER A 38 -24.03 8.38 -6.49
N LEU A 39 -22.96 8.22 -5.72
CA LEU A 39 -21.81 9.14 -5.71
C LEU A 39 -20.90 8.95 -6.91
N PRO A 40 -20.16 10.00 -7.34
CA PRO A 40 -19.17 9.92 -8.42
C PRO A 40 -18.06 8.90 -8.13
N PRO A 41 -17.38 8.37 -9.15
CA PRO A 41 -16.18 7.55 -8.95
C PRO A 41 -15.06 8.37 -8.30
N LEU A 42 -14.27 7.75 -7.41
CA LEU A 42 -13.09 8.39 -6.79
C LEU A 42 -11.91 8.45 -7.74
N VAL A 43 -11.77 7.43 -8.60
CA VAL A 43 -10.75 7.35 -9.64
C VAL A 43 -11.40 6.98 -10.98
N PHE A 44 -10.71 7.26 -12.08
CA PHE A 44 -11.18 6.92 -13.40
C PHE A 44 -10.60 5.58 -13.87
N ALA A 45 -11.42 4.74 -14.53
CA ALA A 45 -10.99 3.43 -15.03
C ALA A 45 -9.73 3.49 -15.92
N GLY A 46 -9.58 4.57 -16.71
CA GLY A 46 -8.39 4.80 -17.52
C GLY A 46 -7.10 5.03 -16.71
N GLU A 47 -7.20 5.59 -15.51
CA GLU A 47 -6.05 5.69 -14.61
C GLU A 47 -5.64 4.30 -14.08
N CYS A 48 -6.63 3.40 -13.86
CA CYS A 48 -6.36 2.00 -13.51
C CYS A 48 -5.65 1.25 -14.65
N ASP A 49 -6.06 1.49 -15.91
CA ASP A 49 -5.41 0.92 -17.09
C ASP A 49 -3.97 1.43 -17.25
N ASN A 50 -3.74 2.72 -17.04
CA ASN A 50 -2.40 3.31 -17.05
C ASN A 50 -1.52 2.67 -15.97
N LEU A 51 -2.03 2.54 -14.75
CA LEU A 51 -1.30 1.88 -13.67
C LEU A 51 -0.99 0.42 -14.01
N LYS A 52 -1.94 -0.32 -14.60
CA LYS A 52 -1.72 -1.70 -15.03
C LYS A 52 -0.57 -1.82 -16.04
N ALA A 53 -0.49 -0.91 -17.01
CA ALA A 53 0.63 -0.85 -17.93
C ALA A 53 1.97 -0.59 -17.23
N ARG A 54 1.99 0.32 -16.25
CA ARG A 54 3.20 0.59 -15.44
C ARG A 54 3.62 -0.61 -14.59
N ILE A 55 2.64 -1.36 -14.01
CA ILE A 55 2.92 -2.60 -13.26
C ILE A 55 3.54 -3.65 -14.19
N ALA A 56 3.09 -3.76 -15.44
CA ALA A 56 3.70 -4.66 -16.42
C ALA A 56 5.17 -4.32 -16.66
N GLU A 57 5.51 -3.03 -16.78
CA GLU A 57 6.91 -2.58 -16.88
C GLU A 57 7.74 -2.96 -15.64
N ALA A 58 7.16 -2.83 -14.44
CA ALA A 58 7.83 -3.24 -13.21
C ALA A 58 8.04 -4.76 -13.12
N ALA A 59 7.08 -5.56 -13.56
CA ALA A 59 7.21 -7.01 -13.65
C ALA A 59 8.31 -7.44 -14.63
N ASP A 60 8.53 -6.67 -15.70
CA ASP A 60 9.61 -6.86 -16.68
C ASP A 60 10.97 -6.27 -16.24
N GLY A 61 11.06 -5.70 -15.03
CA GLY A 61 12.30 -5.07 -14.54
C GLY A 61 12.60 -3.69 -15.15
N LYS A 62 11.65 -3.05 -15.82
CA LYS A 62 11.80 -1.73 -16.48
C LYS A 62 11.34 -0.56 -15.60
N ALA A 63 10.73 -0.84 -14.46
CA ALA A 63 10.33 0.12 -13.44
C ALA A 63 10.43 -0.51 -12.06
N PHE A 64 10.34 0.29 -11.00
CA PHE A 64 10.32 -0.17 -9.62
C PHE A 64 9.05 0.33 -8.92
N TRP A 65 8.37 -0.55 -8.16
CA TRP A 65 7.16 -0.25 -7.42
C TRP A 65 7.47 0.25 -6.02
N LEU A 66 7.03 1.45 -5.68
CA LEU A 66 7.06 2.00 -4.32
C LEU A 66 5.62 2.23 -3.84
N GLN A 67 5.16 1.41 -2.92
CA GLN A 67 3.88 1.58 -2.26
C GLN A 67 4.10 1.91 -0.79
N GLY A 68 3.57 3.06 -0.35
CA GLY A 68 3.76 3.52 1.01
C GLY A 68 2.59 4.32 1.56
N GLY A 69 2.45 4.36 2.88
CA GLY A 69 1.46 5.15 3.59
C GLY A 69 0.94 4.49 4.85
N ASP A 70 -0.21 4.92 5.32
CA ASP A 70 -0.72 4.55 6.64
C ASP A 70 -1.00 3.04 6.79
N CYS A 71 -0.87 2.56 8.02
CA CYS A 71 -1.34 1.23 8.41
C CYS A 71 -2.87 1.15 8.30
N ALA A 72 -3.55 2.10 8.95
CA ALA A 72 -4.97 2.38 8.83
C ALA A 72 -5.17 3.89 8.95
N GLU A 73 -5.76 4.50 7.93
CA GLU A 73 -6.14 5.90 7.98
C GLU A 73 -7.23 6.14 9.01
N THR A 74 -7.18 7.30 9.67
CA THR A 74 -8.25 7.77 10.54
C THR A 74 -8.84 9.06 10.00
N PHE A 75 -10.11 9.33 10.31
CA PHE A 75 -10.72 10.61 9.92
C PHE A 75 -10.02 11.81 10.57
N ALA A 76 -9.49 11.62 11.78
CA ALA A 76 -8.76 12.66 12.48
C ALA A 76 -7.41 13.00 11.83
N ALA A 77 -6.73 12.01 11.25
CA ALA A 77 -5.45 12.18 10.57
C ALA A 77 -5.57 12.65 9.10
N ALA A 78 -6.78 12.77 8.56
CA ALA A 78 -7.00 13.26 7.20
C ALA A 78 -6.89 14.79 7.09
N THR A 79 -5.78 15.35 7.60
CA THR A 79 -5.47 16.78 7.56
C THR A 79 -4.57 17.12 6.37
N ALA A 80 -4.58 18.40 5.94
CA ALA A 80 -3.74 18.85 4.83
C ALA A 80 -2.25 18.61 5.12
N ASP A 81 -1.81 18.83 6.35
CA ASP A 81 -0.42 18.65 6.76
C ASP A 81 0.00 17.17 6.73
N SER A 82 -0.81 16.29 7.31
CA SER A 82 -0.52 14.84 7.33
C SER A 82 -0.49 14.28 5.91
N ILE A 83 -1.44 14.64 5.04
CA ILE A 83 -1.47 14.23 3.64
C ILE A 83 -0.22 14.75 2.90
N ARG A 84 0.11 16.05 3.07
CA ARG A 84 1.29 16.66 2.45
C ARG A 84 2.58 15.98 2.89
N ASN A 85 2.77 15.74 4.19
CA ASN A 85 3.98 15.15 4.75
C ASN A 85 4.16 13.71 4.25
N ARG A 86 3.09 12.94 4.14
CA ARG A 86 3.11 11.58 3.61
C ARG A 86 3.48 11.54 2.13
N ILE A 87 2.88 12.42 1.31
CA ILE A 87 3.24 12.56 -0.11
C ILE A 87 4.70 12.99 -0.24
N LYS A 88 5.14 13.98 0.53
CA LYS A 88 6.53 14.45 0.55
C LYS A 88 7.50 13.28 0.81
N THR A 89 7.24 12.47 1.82
CA THR A 89 8.09 11.30 2.16
C THR A 89 8.15 10.31 0.99
N ILE A 90 7.01 9.95 0.40
CA ILE A 90 6.98 9.03 -0.75
C ILE A 90 7.73 9.61 -1.96
N LEU A 91 7.60 10.90 -2.24
CA LEU A 91 8.32 11.57 -3.33
C LEU A 91 9.84 11.59 -3.10
N GLN A 92 10.27 11.86 -1.86
CA GLN A 92 11.69 11.81 -1.49
C GLN A 92 12.26 10.40 -1.65
N MET A 93 11.56 9.38 -1.14
CA MET A 93 11.93 7.97 -1.34
C MET A 93 12.01 7.62 -2.84
N ALA A 94 11.01 8.04 -3.62
CA ALA A 94 10.97 7.75 -5.05
C ALA A 94 12.16 8.37 -5.79
N ALA A 95 12.55 9.61 -5.49
CA ALA A 95 13.71 10.28 -6.12
C ALA A 95 15.03 9.54 -5.84
N VAL A 96 15.21 9.08 -4.58
CA VAL A 96 16.38 8.28 -4.19
C VAL A 96 16.41 6.93 -4.92
N LEU A 97 15.27 6.22 -4.93
CA LEU A 97 15.13 4.92 -5.60
C LEU A 97 15.31 5.03 -7.12
N GLN A 98 14.75 6.08 -7.75
CA GLN A 98 14.92 6.33 -9.19
C GLN A 98 16.40 6.47 -9.56
N TYR A 99 17.15 7.22 -8.74
CA TYR A 99 18.57 7.38 -8.97
C TYR A 99 19.32 6.05 -8.79
N GLY A 100 19.11 5.34 -7.66
CA GLY A 100 19.80 4.08 -7.37
C GLY A 100 19.49 2.99 -8.40
N ALA A 101 18.22 2.82 -8.75
CA ALA A 101 17.78 1.83 -9.74
C ALA A 101 18.13 2.23 -11.19
N SER A 102 18.30 3.54 -11.49
CA SER A 102 18.25 4.11 -12.85
C SER A 102 17.01 3.63 -13.62
N LEU A 103 15.88 3.54 -12.92
CA LEU A 103 14.58 3.09 -13.42
C LEU A 103 13.49 4.05 -12.97
N PRO A 104 12.42 4.20 -13.74
CA PRO A 104 11.23 4.89 -13.25
C PRO A 104 10.68 4.23 -11.99
N VAL A 105 10.21 5.03 -11.04
CA VAL A 105 9.53 4.54 -9.83
C VAL A 105 8.04 4.85 -9.91
N ILE A 106 7.22 3.80 -9.76
CA ILE A 106 5.76 3.89 -9.70
C ILE A 106 5.38 4.23 -8.27
N LYS A 107 4.80 5.42 -8.05
CA LYS A 107 4.44 5.94 -6.72
C LYS A 107 3.00 5.61 -6.40
N VAL A 108 2.78 4.80 -5.37
CA VAL A 108 1.46 4.32 -4.94
C VAL A 108 1.27 4.61 -3.47
N GLY A 109 0.25 5.40 -3.15
CA GLY A 109 -0.10 5.71 -1.77
C GLY A 109 -1.05 4.67 -1.18
N ARG A 110 -0.75 4.18 0.01
CA ARG A 110 -1.71 3.55 0.91
C ARG A 110 -2.51 4.66 1.57
N MET A 111 -3.41 5.27 0.81
CA MET A 111 -4.18 6.44 1.23
C MET A 111 -5.45 6.59 0.40
N ALA A 112 -6.38 7.39 0.92
CA ALA A 112 -7.68 7.64 0.32
C ALA A 112 -8.52 6.35 0.17
N GLY A 113 -8.60 5.56 1.25
CA GLY A 113 -9.38 4.32 1.29
C GLY A 113 -8.93 3.31 2.35
N GLN A 114 -7.73 3.42 2.91
CA GLN A 114 -7.21 2.46 3.90
C GLN A 114 -7.79 2.70 5.30
N PHE A 115 -9.12 2.80 5.43
CA PHE A 115 -9.83 3.06 6.69
C PHE A 115 -10.32 1.79 7.40
N ALA A 116 -9.99 0.62 6.88
CA ALA A 116 -10.36 -0.67 7.48
C ALA A 116 -9.14 -1.55 7.67
N LYS A 117 -9.15 -2.38 8.72
CA LYS A 117 -8.08 -3.30 9.06
C LYS A 117 -8.64 -4.67 9.48
N PRO A 118 -8.14 -5.80 8.94
CA PRO A 118 -8.50 -7.12 9.44
C PRO A 118 -7.91 -7.34 10.83
N ARG A 119 -8.64 -8.02 11.70
CA ARG A 119 -8.23 -8.26 13.09
C ARG A 119 -8.06 -9.76 13.35
N SER A 120 -7.08 -10.10 14.19
CA SER A 120 -6.88 -11.48 14.63
C SER A 120 -7.95 -11.93 15.61
N ASN A 121 -8.46 -11.01 16.42
CA ASN A 121 -9.54 -11.23 17.39
C ASN A 121 -10.71 -10.29 17.08
N ASP A 122 -11.93 -10.79 17.21
CA ASP A 122 -13.14 -10.00 17.00
C ASP A 122 -13.43 -9.05 18.17
N PHE A 123 -12.86 -9.32 19.33
CA PHE A 123 -13.05 -8.57 20.56
C PHE A 123 -11.73 -8.13 21.18
N GLU A 124 -11.78 -6.99 21.85
CA GLU A 124 -10.72 -6.48 22.75
C GLU A 124 -11.20 -6.51 24.19
N LYS A 125 -10.32 -6.92 25.12
CA LYS A 125 -10.60 -6.92 26.57
C LYS A 125 -9.68 -5.92 27.27
N ARG A 126 -10.28 -5.03 28.09
CA ARG A 126 -9.56 -4.12 28.99
C ARG A 126 -10.16 -4.23 30.38
N GLY A 127 -9.37 -4.74 31.34
CA GLY A 127 -9.91 -5.11 32.66
C GLY A 127 -11.02 -6.15 32.54
N ASP A 128 -12.21 -5.85 33.08
CA ASP A 128 -13.39 -6.73 33.03
C ASP A 128 -14.32 -6.43 31.85
N VAL A 129 -14.03 -5.39 31.05
CA VAL A 129 -14.84 -4.99 29.90
C VAL A 129 -14.34 -5.65 28.63
N THR A 130 -15.25 -6.27 27.87
CA THR A 130 -14.98 -6.85 26.56
C THR A 130 -15.87 -6.17 25.51
N LEU A 131 -15.26 -5.55 24.50
CA LEU A 131 -15.96 -4.84 23.42
C LEU A 131 -15.46 -5.33 22.06
N PRO A 132 -16.21 -5.07 20.96
CA PRO A 132 -15.73 -5.32 19.61
C PRO A 132 -14.37 -4.67 19.37
N ALA A 133 -13.48 -5.35 18.65
CA ALA A 133 -12.19 -4.82 18.29
C ALA A 133 -12.36 -3.58 17.37
N TYR A 134 -11.46 -2.62 17.50
CA TYR A 134 -11.36 -1.53 16.53
C TYR A 134 -10.95 -2.11 15.18
N ARG A 135 -11.79 -1.95 14.17
CA ARG A 135 -11.60 -2.47 12.80
C ARG A 135 -11.27 -1.39 11.77
N GLY A 136 -10.96 -0.18 12.25
CA GLY A 136 -10.74 1.01 11.43
C GLY A 136 -11.95 1.92 11.37
N ASP A 137 -11.71 3.16 11.02
CA ASP A 137 -12.72 4.22 10.99
C ASP A 137 -13.86 3.97 9.99
N ALA A 138 -13.66 3.08 9.02
CA ALA A 138 -14.73 2.61 8.14
C ALA A 138 -15.83 1.81 8.87
N VAL A 139 -15.52 1.26 10.04
CA VAL A 139 -16.40 0.34 10.76
C VAL A 139 -16.87 0.92 12.09
N ASN A 140 -15.93 1.33 12.95
CA ASN A 140 -16.20 1.77 14.31
C ASN A 140 -15.14 2.79 14.78
N ASP A 141 -15.25 3.28 16.01
CA ASP A 141 -14.35 4.28 16.54
C ASP A 141 -13.27 3.67 17.44
N LEU A 142 -12.16 4.41 17.62
CA LEU A 142 -11.01 3.96 18.41
C LEU A 142 -11.29 3.99 19.93
N GLU A 143 -12.20 4.86 20.37
CA GLU A 143 -12.55 4.97 21.80
C GLU A 143 -13.09 3.65 22.34
N PHE A 144 -12.67 3.26 23.57
CA PHE A 144 -13.08 1.99 24.15
C PHE A 144 -14.37 2.12 24.97
N THR A 145 -15.46 2.45 24.26
CA THR A 145 -16.83 2.52 24.78
C THR A 145 -17.76 1.67 23.91
N GLU A 146 -18.88 1.21 24.45
CA GLU A 146 -19.85 0.38 23.71
C GLU A 146 -20.37 1.10 22.47
N SER A 147 -20.73 2.37 22.60
CA SER A 147 -21.23 3.18 21.48
C SER A 147 -20.19 3.39 20.39
N ALA A 148 -18.93 3.67 20.78
CA ALA A 148 -17.82 3.89 19.84
C ALA A 148 -17.42 2.60 19.09
N ARG A 149 -17.49 1.45 19.78
CA ARG A 149 -17.10 0.15 19.21
C ARG A 149 -18.20 -0.57 18.44
N THR A 150 -19.44 -0.09 18.51
CA THR A 150 -20.55 -0.62 17.71
C THR A 150 -20.32 -0.22 16.23
N PRO A 151 -20.34 -1.19 15.28
CA PRO A 151 -20.21 -0.89 13.86
C PRO A 151 -21.32 0.04 13.35
N ASP A 152 -20.95 1.10 12.63
CA ASP A 152 -21.88 2.10 12.08
C ASP A 152 -21.74 2.20 10.55
N PRO A 153 -22.74 1.77 9.74
CA PRO A 153 -22.70 1.84 8.28
C PRO A 153 -22.54 3.25 7.71
N ALA A 154 -22.95 4.31 8.42
CA ALA A 154 -22.80 5.69 7.96
C ALA A 154 -21.31 6.09 7.81
N ARG A 155 -20.42 5.40 8.50
CA ARG A 155 -18.97 5.62 8.39
C ARG A 155 -18.44 5.27 6.99
N LEU A 156 -19.08 4.36 6.26
CA LEU A 156 -18.70 4.04 4.86
C LEU A 156 -18.85 5.26 3.93
N VAL A 157 -19.93 6.02 4.10
CA VAL A 157 -20.14 7.27 3.35
C VAL A 157 -19.10 8.33 3.76
N LYS A 158 -18.78 8.40 5.05
CA LYS A 158 -17.72 9.30 5.54
C LYS A 158 -16.34 8.93 4.98
N VAL A 159 -16.03 7.61 4.83
CA VAL A 159 -14.81 7.15 4.15
C VAL A 159 -14.76 7.68 2.73
N TYR A 160 -15.86 7.57 1.97
CA TYR A 160 -15.91 8.10 0.60
C TYR A 160 -15.60 9.61 0.55
N HIS A 161 -16.26 10.42 1.38
CA HIS A 161 -16.04 11.87 1.36
C HIS A 161 -14.63 12.25 1.80
N THR A 162 -14.07 11.58 2.81
CA THR A 162 -12.69 11.79 3.26
C THR A 162 -11.70 11.38 2.18
N SER A 163 -11.92 10.24 1.53
CA SER A 163 -11.09 9.77 0.41
C SER A 163 -11.15 10.72 -0.78
N SER A 164 -12.33 11.25 -1.11
CA SER A 164 -12.50 12.23 -2.18
C SER A 164 -11.72 13.53 -1.91
N ALA A 165 -11.80 14.05 -0.68
CA ALA A 165 -11.04 15.25 -0.28
C ALA A 165 -9.52 14.99 -0.32
N THR A 166 -9.09 13.81 0.17
CA THR A 166 -7.68 13.40 0.13
C THR A 166 -7.17 13.30 -1.30
N LEU A 167 -7.91 12.63 -2.21
CA LEU A 167 -7.52 12.50 -3.62
C LEU A 167 -7.46 13.84 -4.35
N ASN A 168 -8.40 14.75 -4.05
CA ASN A 168 -8.35 16.10 -4.60
C ASN A 168 -7.05 16.83 -4.20
N LEU A 169 -6.65 16.73 -2.93
CA LEU A 169 -5.42 17.33 -2.44
C LEU A 169 -4.17 16.63 -3.01
N VAL A 170 -4.19 15.30 -3.13
CA VAL A 170 -3.13 14.53 -3.81
C VAL A 170 -2.93 15.04 -5.22
N ARG A 171 -4.00 15.18 -6.02
CA ARG A 171 -3.92 15.70 -7.40
C ARG A 171 -3.39 17.13 -7.43
N ALA A 172 -3.82 17.98 -6.49
CA ALA A 172 -3.31 19.35 -6.38
C ALA A 172 -1.79 19.38 -6.13
N PHE A 173 -1.29 18.55 -5.24
CA PHE A 173 0.15 18.48 -4.95
C PHE A 173 0.96 17.89 -6.09
N THR A 174 0.48 16.83 -6.71
CA THR A 174 1.23 16.10 -7.76
C THR A 174 1.19 16.83 -9.12
N GLN A 175 0.21 17.70 -9.36
CA GLN A 175 0.06 18.46 -10.61
C GLN A 175 0.37 19.96 -10.44
N GLY A 176 0.38 20.47 -9.21
CA GLY A 176 0.55 21.91 -8.91
C GLY A 176 1.98 22.37 -8.65
N GLY A 177 3.00 21.54 -8.95
CA GLY A 177 4.41 21.91 -8.80
C GLY A 177 5.03 21.57 -7.43
N PHE A 178 4.25 21.11 -6.44
CA PHE A 178 4.81 20.61 -5.16
C PHE A 178 5.67 19.35 -5.37
N ALA A 179 5.35 18.54 -6.36
CA ALA A 179 6.09 17.33 -6.73
C ALA A 179 7.29 17.60 -7.67
N ASP A 180 7.69 18.85 -7.87
CA ASP A 180 8.85 19.20 -8.70
C ASP A 180 10.10 18.47 -8.20
N LEU A 181 10.72 17.68 -9.05
CA LEU A 181 11.87 16.83 -8.70
C LEU A 181 13.04 17.62 -8.11
N ARG A 182 13.20 18.90 -8.49
CA ARG A 182 14.23 19.80 -7.95
C ARG A 182 13.91 20.17 -6.50
N LEU A 183 12.65 20.46 -6.20
CA LEU A 183 12.20 20.73 -4.84
C LEU A 183 12.33 19.48 -3.96
N VAL A 184 11.93 18.32 -4.48
CA VAL A 184 12.10 17.02 -3.79
C VAL A 184 13.56 16.76 -3.49
N HIS A 185 14.47 17.08 -4.43
CA HIS A 185 15.90 16.94 -4.20
C HIS A 185 16.44 17.87 -3.11
N GLU A 186 15.96 19.12 -3.05
CA GLU A 186 16.35 20.04 -1.96
C GLU A 186 15.89 19.52 -0.59
N TRP A 187 14.71 18.87 -0.50
CA TRP A 187 14.29 18.21 0.74
C TRP A 187 15.21 17.04 1.11
N ASN A 188 15.70 16.26 0.13
CA ASN A 188 16.64 15.18 0.37
C ASN A 188 18.00 15.71 0.85
N LYS A 189 18.48 16.84 0.31
CA LYS A 189 19.67 17.50 0.83
C LYS A 189 19.49 17.98 2.27
N GLY A 190 18.32 18.53 2.61
CA GLY A 190 17.96 18.90 3.98
C GLY A 190 18.04 17.71 4.93
N PHE A 191 17.42 16.58 4.56
CA PHE A 191 17.53 15.33 5.32
C PHE A 191 18.98 14.89 5.54
N VAL A 192 19.79 14.85 4.47
CA VAL A 192 21.20 14.43 4.56
C VAL A 192 22.00 15.35 5.49
N LYS A 193 21.75 16.67 5.45
CA LYS A 193 22.43 17.64 6.31
C LYS A 193 22.04 17.53 7.77
N ASP A 194 20.77 17.30 8.04
CA ASP A 194 20.20 17.40 9.40
C ASP A 194 20.10 16.04 10.12
N SER A 195 20.20 14.93 9.38
CA SER A 195 20.15 13.57 9.94
C SER A 195 21.50 13.11 10.49
N ARG A 196 21.49 12.38 11.62
CA ARG A 196 22.68 11.74 12.21
C ARG A 196 23.39 10.77 11.26
N ILE A 197 22.64 10.15 10.34
CA ILE A 197 23.15 9.20 9.34
C ILE A 197 23.40 9.85 7.98
N GLY A 198 23.11 11.13 7.84
CA GLY A 198 23.13 11.84 6.55
C GLY A 198 24.46 11.80 5.84
N ALA A 199 25.58 11.85 6.58
CA ALA A 199 26.93 11.77 5.99
C ALA A 199 27.16 10.52 5.13
N ARG A 200 26.48 9.40 5.46
CA ARG A 200 26.52 8.17 4.67
C ARG A 200 25.90 8.34 3.28
N TYR A 201 24.92 9.21 3.14
CA TYR A 201 24.14 9.39 1.91
C TYR A 201 24.52 10.66 1.14
N GLU A 202 25.44 11.46 1.66
CA GLU A 202 25.86 12.74 1.06
C GLU A 202 26.37 12.57 -0.38
N ALA A 203 27.15 11.53 -0.63
CA ALA A 203 27.67 11.24 -1.97
C ALA A 203 26.55 11.04 -2.99
N MET A 204 25.53 10.22 -2.64
CA MET A 204 24.39 9.96 -3.52
C MET A 204 23.56 11.22 -3.74
N ALA A 205 23.30 12.01 -2.69
CA ALA A 205 22.56 13.27 -2.83
C ALA A 205 23.30 14.27 -3.76
N ASN A 206 24.61 14.34 -3.64
CA ASN A 206 25.44 15.21 -4.51
C ASN A 206 25.44 14.72 -5.98
N GLU A 207 25.41 13.41 -6.21
CA GLU A 207 25.31 12.83 -7.56
C GLU A 207 23.95 13.13 -8.20
N ILE A 208 22.86 13.00 -7.46
CA ILE A 208 21.51 13.41 -7.91
C ILE A 208 21.51 14.89 -8.30
N GLY A 209 22.11 15.76 -7.48
CA GLY A 209 22.25 17.19 -7.76
C GLY A 209 22.96 17.45 -9.08
N ARG A 210 24.09 16.80 -9.31
CA ARG A 210 24.84 16.91 -10.58
C ARG A 210 24.04 16.43 -11.79
N ALA A 211 23.26 15.35 -11.64
CA ALA A 211 22.39 14.86 -12.71
C ALA A 211 21.30 15.86 -13.08
N LEU A 212 20.65 16.49 -12.08
CA LEU A 212 19.65 17.54 -12.28
C LEU A 212 20.26 18.79 -12.94
N ASP A 213 21.47 19.21 -12.53
CA ASP A 213 22.19 20.34 -13.13
C ASP A 213 22.59 20.07 -14.59
N PHE A 214 23.01 18.85 -14.89
CA PHE A 214 23.30 18.41 -16.26
C PHE A 214 22.04 18.46 -17.14
N MET A 215 20.92 17.90 -16.70
CA MET A 215 19.65 17.93 -17.44
C MET A 215 19.22 19.37 -17.73
N ARG A 216 19.32 20.27 -16.73
CA ARG A 216 19.04 21.68 -16.90
C ARG A 216 19.94 22.35 -17.93
N SER A 217 21.27 22.09 -17.88
CA SER A 217 22.23 22.67 -18.82
C SER A 217 22.08 22.12 -20.23
N ALA A 218 21.55 20.88 -20.37
CA ALA A 218 21.24 20.26 -21.64
C ALA A 218 19.91 20.77 -22.26
N GLY A 219 19.22 21.69 -21.59
CA GLY A 219 17.98 22.28 -22.11
C GLY A 219 16.75 21.39 -22.02
N ILE A 220 16.79 20.33 -21.19
CA ILE A 220 15.61 19.47 -20.93
C ILE A 220 14.54 20.32 -20.24
N ASN A 221 13.30 20.24 -20.75
CA ASN A 221 12.21 21.11 -20.35
C ASN A 221 11.91 20.97 -18.84
N PRO A 222 12.04 22.07 -18.05
CA PRO A 222 11.76 22.05 -16.62
C PRO A 222 10.30 21.73 -16.27
N GLU A 223 9.35 21.92 -17.20
CA GLU A 223 7.93 21.69 -16.95
C GLU A 223 7.63 20.20 -16.72
N GLU A 224 8.34 19.30 -17.38
CA GLU A 224 8.19 17.85 -17.21
C GLU A 224 8.57 17.36 -15.81
N PHE A 225 9.33 18.13 -15.04
CA PHE A 225 9.71 17.80 -13.66
C PHE A 225 8.68 18.24 -12.62
N LYS A 226 7.68 19.06 -13.01
CA LYS A 226 6.72 19.64 -12.07
C LYS A 226 5.58 18.72 -11.70
N THR A 227 5.32 17.72 -12.52
CA THR A 227 4.20 16.81 -12.34
C THR A 227 4.68 15.37 -12.20
N VAL A 228 3.97 14.59 -11.40
CA VAL A 228 4.24 13.16 -11.25
C VAL A 228 2.93 12.37 -11.23
N ASP A 229 2.99 11.16 -11.79
CA ASP A 229 1.92 10.20 -11.57
C ASP A 229 1.97 9.67 -10.14
N PHE A 230 0.81 9.68 -9.49
CA PHE A 230 0.63 9.17 -8.14
C PHE A 230 -0.71 8.44 -8.06
N TYR A 231 -0.68 7.20 -7.58
CA TYR A 231 -1.85 6.33 -7.53
C TYR A 231 -2.25 6.04 -6.08
N SER A 232 -3.55 5.91 -5.82
CA SER A 232 -4.08 5.48 -4.53
C SER A 232 -4.30 3.98 -4.48
N SER A 233 -4.23 3.43 -3.28
CA SER A 233 -4.45 2.00 -3.05
C SER A 233 -4.93 1.72 -1.63
N HIS A 234 -5.72 0.66 -1.46
CA HIS A 234 -6.12 0.14 -0.15
C HIS A 234 -6.47 -1.35 -0.20
N GLU A 235 -6.62 -1.99 0.97
CA GLU A 235 -7.14 -3.35 1.09
C GLU A 235 -8.64 -3.36 0.79
N ALA A 236 -9.07 -4.14 -0.21
CA ALA A 236 -10.47 -4.34 -0.52
C ALA A 236 -11.13 -5.23 0.56
N LEU A 237 -11.23 -4.70 1.80
CA LEU A 237 -11.66 -5.45 2.96
C LEU A 237 -13.18 -5.45 3.13
N ILE A 238 -13.81 -4.29 3.08
CA ILE A 238 -15.26 -4.14 3.31
C ILE A 238 -15.99 -4.25 1.98
N LEU A 239 -16.49 -5.44 1.68
CA LEU A 239 -17.05 -5.74 0.35
C LEU A 239 -18.30 -4.93 0.01
N GLU A 240 -19.08 -4.48 0.98
CA GLU A 240 -20.21 -3.57 0.76
C GLU A 240 -19.75 -2.23 0.19
N TYR A 241 -18.62 -1.70 0.67
CA TYR A 241 -18.01 -0.46 0.17
C TYR A 241 -17.49 -0.64 -1.26
N GLU A 242 -16.69 -1.67 -1.50
CA GLU A 242 -16.05 -1.91 -2.80
C GLU A 242 -17.09 -2.20 -3.89
N LYS A 243 -18.07 -3.06 -3.60
CA LYS A 243 -19.17 -3.36 -4.53
C LYS A 243 -20.01 -2.12 -4.83
N ALA A 244 -20.27 -1.27 -3.83
CA ALA A 244 -21.02 -0.03 -4.01
C ALA A 244 -20.28 0.97 -4.89
N LEU A 245 -18.95 0.96 -4.92
CA LEU A 245 -18.11 1.81 -5.76
C LEU A 245 -17.62 1.13 -7.05
N THR A 246 -18.05 -0.09 -7.34
CA THR A 246 -17.78 -0.73 -8.64
C THR A 246 -18.70 -0.11 -9.72
N ARG A 247 -18.12 0.21 -10.88
CA ARG A 247 -18.82 0.82 -12.02
C ARG A 247 -18.50 0.08 -13.32
N ILE A 248 -19.45 0.05 -14.22
CA ILE A 248 -19.18 -0.36 -15.61
C ILE A 248 -18.57 0.85 -16.34
N ASP A 249 -17.35 0.70 -16.80
CA ASP A 249 -16.68 1.74 -17.59
C ASP A 249 -17.36 1.91 -18.95
N SER A 250 -17.75 3.13 -19.28
CA SER A 250 -18.48 3.44 -20.52
C SER A 250 -17.66 3.24 -21.78
N ARG A 251 -16.32 3.23 -21.71
CA ARG A 251 -15.42 3.04 -22.85
C ARG A 251 -15.28 1.56 -23.22
N THR A 252 -15.25 0.68 -22.21
CA THR A 252 -14.91 -0.74 -22.37
C THR A 252 -16.08 -1.68 -22.11
N GLY A 253 -17.12 -1.24 -21.40
CA GLY A 253 -18.21 -2.08 -20.91
C GLY A 253 -17.80 -3.03 -19.78
N LEU A 254 -16.62 -2.86 -19.18
CA LEU A 254 -16.06 -3.74 -18.16
C LEU A 254 -16.18 -3.15 -16.75
N PRO A 255 -16.29 -3.99 -15.70
CA PRO A 255 -16.42 -3.52 -14.32
C PRO A 255 -15.06 -3.11 -13.74
N TYR A 256 -15.01 -1.92 -13.14
CA TYR A 256 -13.89 -1.42 -12.36
C TYR A 256 -14.37 -1.04 -10.96
N ASP A 257 -13.61 -1.42 -9.97
CA ASP A 257 -13.69 -0.82 -8.65
C ASP A 257 -13.03 0.56 -8.71
N VAL A 258 -13.83 1.59 -8.66
CA VAL A 258 -13.35 2.98 -8.76
C VAL A 258 -13.23 3.66 -7.40
N SER A 259 -13.09 2.86 -6.33
CA SER A 259 -12.71 3.30 -5.00
C SER A 259 -11.23 3.69 -4.91
N ALA A 260 -10.35 3.03 -5.70
CA ALA A 260 -8.93 3.32 -5.83
C ALA A 260 -8.38 2.81 -7.18
N HIS A 261 -7.14 3.23 -7.50
CA HIS A 261 -6.45 2.74 -8.71
C HIS A 261 -6.01 1.28 -8.60
N PHE A 262 -5.58 0.88 -7.40
CA PHE A 262 -5.11 -0.45 -7.06
C PHE A 262 -5.72 -0.92 -5.74
N VAL A 263 -6.26 -2.11 -5.74
CA VAL A 263 -6.77 -2.74 -4.51
C VAL A 263 -6.07 -4.07 -4.28
N TRP A 264 -5.93 -4.47 -3.01
CA TRP A 264 -5.35 -5.78 -2.70
C TRP A 264 -6.24 -6.60 -1.77
N ILE A 265 -6.10 -7.92 -1.87
CA ILE A 265 -6.68 -8.88 -0.94
C ILE A 265 -5.66 -9.16 0.16
N GLY A 266 -6.07 -9.06 1.41
CA GLY A 266 -5.24 -9.33 2.58
C GLY A 266 -4.98 -10.81 2.80
N GLU A 267 -3.96 -11.14 3.61
CA GLU A 267 -3.62 -12.52 3.99
C GLU A 267 -4.77 -13.25 4.67
N ARG A 268 -5.63 -12.53 5.41
CA ARG A 268 -6.78 -13.12 6.15
C ARG A 268 -8.03 -13.27 5.31
N THR A 269 -8.04 -12.75 4.08
CA THR A 269 -9.23 -12.71 3.20
C THR A 269 -9.00 -13.35 1.83
N ARG A 270 -7.86 -14.04 1.63
CA ARG A 270 -7.48 -14.66 0.35
C ARG A 270 -7.90 -16.12 0.20
N GLN A 271 -8.92 -16.59 0.94
CA GLN A 271 -9.45 -17.95 0.77
C GLN A 271 -9.85 -18.16 -0.69
N LEU A 272 -9.43 -19.28 -1.29
CA LEU A 272 -9.63 -19.60 -2.70
C LEU A 272 -11.12 -19.70 -3.08
N ASP A 273 -11.96 -20.07 -2.14
CA ASP A 273 -13.42 -20.15 -2.23
C ASP A 273 -14.14 -18.95 -1.59
N GLY A 274 -13.40 -17.90 -1.22
CA GLY A 274 -13.90 -16.76 -0.48
C GLY A 274 -14.45 -15.64 -1.37
N ALA A 275 -15.31 -14.80 -0.78
CA ALA A 275 -15.96 -13.69 -1.47
C ALA A 275 -15.01 -12.59 -1.95
N HIS A 276 -13.86 -12.40 -1.27
CA HIS A 276 -12.86 -11.40 -1.67
C HIS A 276 -12.14 -11.80 -2.97
N LEU A 277 -11.80 -13.09 -3.11
CA LEU A 277 -11.20 -13.58 -4.34
C LEU A 277 -12.20 -13.51 -5.50
N ASP A 278 -13.46 -13.87 -5.26
CA ASP A 278 -14.56 -13.75 -6.24
C ASP A 278 -14.77 -12.29 -6.66
N PHE A 279 -14.71 -11.34 -5.73
CA PHE A 279 -14.76 -9.91 -6.04
C PHE A 279 -13.61 -9.49 -6.94
N ALA A 280 -12.37 -9.76 -6.55
CA ALA A 280 -11.18 -9.37 -7.30
C ALA A 280 -11.13 -9.98 -8.71
N LYS A 281 -11.61 -11.21 -8.89
CA LYS A 281 -11.73 -11.89 -10.18
C LYS A 281 -12.61 -11.14 -11.18
N LYS A 282 -13.61 -10.41 -10.70
CA LYS A 282 -14.66 -9.79 -11.51
C LYS A 282 -14.37 -8.34 -11.89
N ILE A 283 -13.51 -7.64 -11.18
CA ILE A 283 -13.10 -6.29 -11.54
C ILE A 283 -11.89 -6.28 -12.47
N LYS A 284 -11.67 -5.22 -13.21
CA LYS A 284 -10.59 -5.07 -14.21
C LYS A 284 -9.39 -4.26 -13.73
N ASN A 285 -9.44 -3.73 -12.52
CA ASN A 285 -8.30 -3.07 -11.87
C ASN A 285 -7.05 -3.96 -11.87
N PRO A 286 -5.85 -3.41 -11.84
CA PRO A 286 -4.71 -4.15 -11.34
C PRO A 286 -4.94 -4.48 -9.85
N ILE A 287 -4.60 -5.69 -9.43
CA ILE A 287 -4.88 -6.20 -8.08
C ILE A 287 -3.62 -6.77 -7.42
N GLY A 288 -3.58 -6.65 -6.09
CA GLY A 288 -2.59 -7.30 -5.27
C GLY A 288 -3.17 -8.45 -4.44
N VAL A 289 -2.32 -9.41 -4.07
CA VAL A 289 -2.63 -10.43 -3.07
C VAL A 289 -1.48 -10.54 -2.09
N LYS A 290 -1.78 -10.46 -0.79
CA LYS A 290 -0.79 -10.68 0.27
C LYS A 290 -0.50 -12.17 0.41
N LEU A 291 0.80 -12.52 0.42
CA LEU A 291 1.28 -13.88 0.60
C LEU A 291 2.12 -13.97 1.88
N GLY A 292 1.63 -14.70 2.87
CA GLY A 292 2.35 -14.97 4.11
C GLY A 292 3.13 -16.27 4.09
N PRO A 293 3.85 -16.60 5.17
CA PRO A 293 4.76 -17.75 5.22
C PRO A 293 4.09 -19.13 5.14
N LYS A 294 2.76 -19.18 5.20
CA LYS A 294 1.97 -20.41 5.06
C LYS A 294 1.43 -20.62 3.64
N THR A 295 1.71 -19.71 2.71
CA THR A 295 1.28 -19.83 1.32
C THR A 295 2.07 -20.95 0.64
N THR A 296 1.38 -21.86 -0.02
CA THR A 296 2.01 -22.92 -0.82
C THR A 296 2.16 -22.51 -2.28
N PRO A 297 3.07 -23.14 -3.05
CA PRO A 297 3.15 -22.96 -4.49
C PRO A 297 1.82 -23.22 -5.20
N GLU A 298 1.08 -24.26 -4.78
CA GLU A 298 -0.24 -24.61 -5.32
C GLU A 298 -1.28 -23.51 -5.08
N ASP A 299 -1.27 -22.89 -3.90
CA ASP A 299 -2.11 -21.73 -3.59
C ASP A 299 -1.82 -20.58 -4.56
N ALA A 300 -0.52 -20.27 -4.76
CA ALA A 300 -0.09 -19.19 -5.66
C ALA A 300 -0.53 -19.44 -7.11
N LEU A 301 -0.30 -20.65 -7.62
CA LEU A 301 -0.71 -21.04 -8.97
C LEU A 301 -2.23 -21.01 -9.15
N THR A 302 -2.98 -21.44 -8.13
CA THR A 302 -4.45 -21.39 -8.14
C THR A 302 -4.94 -19.93 -8.17
N MET A 303 -4.36 -19.05 -7.37
CA MET A 303 -4.69 -17.61 -7.39
C MET A 303 -4.38 -16.99 -8.76
N ILE A 304 -3.27 -17.34 -9.41
CA ILE A 304 -2.95 -16.89 -10.76
C ILE A 304 -4.03 -17.31 -11.73
N LYS A 305 -4.40 -18.59 -11.73
CA LYS A 305 -5.45 -19.15 -12.61
C LYS A 305 -6.80 -18.45 -12.42
N GLU A 306 -7.16 -18.12 -11.19
CA GLU A 306 -8.44 -17.48 -10.87
C GLU A 306 -8.45 -15.97 -11.16
N LEU A 307 -7.35 -15.26 -10.85
CA LEU A 307 -7.29 -13.80 -10.90
C LEU A 307 -6.71 -13.26 -12.21
N ASN A 308 -5.92 -14.05 -12.90
CA ASN A 308 -5.27 -13.66 -14.16
C ASN A 308 -5.23 -14.82 -15.18
N PRO A 309 -6.41 -15.42 -15.56
CA PRO A 309 -6.47 -16.57 -16.43
C PRO A 309 -5.89 -16.31 -17.83
N ASP A 310 -5.95 -15.08 -18.29
CA ASP A 310 -5.45 -14.64 -19.62
C ASP A 310 -3.96 -14.27 -19.58
N ASN A 311 -3.29 -14.43 -18.44
CA ASN A 311 -1.89 -14.06 -18.22
C ASN A 311 -1.59 -12.59 -18.64
N GLU A 312 -2.53 -11.68 -18.34
CA GLU A 312 -2.45 -10.26 -18.69
C GLU A 312 -1.33 -9.58 -17.90
N PRO A 313 -0.32 -8.98 -18.56
CA PRO A 313 0.74 -8.27 -17.88
C PRO A 313 0.22 -7.11 -17.01
N GLY A 314 0.73 -6.98 -15.79
CA GLY A 314 0.34 -5.92 -14.87
C GLY A 314 -0.98 -6.14 -14.13
N ARG A 315 -1.71 -7.22 -14.41
CA ARG A 315 -2.98 -7.54 -13.75
C ARG A 315 -2.78 -7.96 -12.29
N LEU A 316 -1.79 -8.82 -12.02
CA LEU A 316 -1.59 -9.44 -10.71
C LEU A 316 -0.25 -9.07 -10.09
N THR A 317 -0.30 -8.67 -8.81
CA THR A 317 0.86 -8.39 -7.96
C THR A 317 0.82 -9.29 -6.73
N PHE A 318 1.87 -10.06 -6.48
CA PHE A 318 2.05 -10.76 -5.23
C PHE A 318 2.85 -9.91 -4.24
N ILE A 319 2.25 -9.62 -3.09
CA ILE A 319 2.85 -8.81 -2.04
C ILE A 319 3.25 -9.76 -0.90
N THR A 320 4.53 -10.12 -0.86
CA THR A 320 5.07 -11.10 0.09
C THR A 320 5.31 -10.47 1.46
N ARG A 321 4.94 -11.19 2.54
CA ARG A 321 5.13 -10.77 3.92
C ARG A 321 5.59 -11.95 4.79
N MET A 322 6.81 -12.39 4.54
CA MET A 322 7.34 -13.64 5.07
C MET A 322 7.92 -13.49 6.49
N GLY A 323 8.43 -12.32 6.83
CA GLY A 323 9.26 -12.04 8.00
C GLY A 323 10.74 -12.31 7.72
N ALA A 324 11.62 -11.51 8.34
CA ALA A 324 13.07 -11.58 8.13
C ALA A 324 13.66 -12.99 8.30
N GLY A 325 13.20 -13.70 9.36
CA GLY A 325 13.68 -15.07 9.65
C GLY A 325 13.22 -16.13 8.64
N ASN A 326 12.23 -15.87 7.79
CA ASN A 326 11.62 -16.87 6.92
C ASN A 326 11.81 -16.59 5.41
N VAL A 327 12.01 -15.33 5.01
CA VAL A 327 11.97 -14.93 3.59
C VAL A 327 12.90 -15.78 2.71
N ARG A 328 14.11 -16.07 3.16
CA ARG A 328 15.12 -16.84 2.42
C ARG A 328 14.80 -18.32 2.25
N SER A 329 13.93 -18.87 3.08
CA SER A 329 13.53 -20.30 3.05
C SER A 329 12.15 -20.53 2.44
N VAL A 330 11.20 -19.60 2.65
CA VAL A 330 9.80 -19.78 2.24
C VAL A 330 9.51 -19.17 0.87
N LEU A 331 10.16 -18.07 0.52
CA LEU A 331 9.90 -17.37 -0.75
C LEU A 331 10.41 -18.14 -1.99
N PRO A 332 11.59 -18.81 -1.99
CA PRO A 332 12.13 -19.45 -3.19
C PRO A 332 11.17 -20.39 -3.89
N PRO A 333 10.54 -21.39 -3.23
CA PRO A 333 9.66 -22.34 -3.93
C PRO A 333 8.42 -21.67 -4.54
N LEU A 334 7.95 -20.55 -4.00
CA LEU A 334 6.86 -19.78 -4.59
C LEU A 334 7.30 -19.10 -5.89
N VAL A 335 8.47 -18.44 -5.86
CA VAL A 335 9.02 -17.75 -7.03
C VAL A 335 9.37 -18.75 -8.14
N GLU A 336 9.97 -19.88 -7.80
CA GLU A 336 10.28 -20.97 -8.75
C GLU A 336 9.02 -21.47 -9.46
N ALA A 337 8.00 -21.90 -8.70
CA ALA A 337 6.76 -22.42 -9.26
C ALA A 337 6.04 -21.41 -10.17
N VAL A 338 5.97 -20.13 -9.76
CA VAL A 338 5.37 -19.07 -10.57
C VAL A 338 6.17 -18.81 -11.84
N THR A 339 7.51 -18.82 -11.74
CA THR A 339 8.40 -18.63 -12.91
C THR A 339 8.26 -19.79 -13.90
N GLU A 340 8.23 -21.02 -13.43
CA GLU A 340 8.05 -22.22 -14.25
C GLU A 340 6.69 -22.24 -14.95
N SER A 341 5.65 -21.67 -14.33
CA SER A 341 4.32 -21.55 -14.94
C SER A 341 4.25 -20.55 -16.10
N GLY A 342 5.25 -19.69 -16.25
CA GLY A 342 5.27 -18.59 -17.24
C GLY A 342 4.30 -17.44 -16.91
N ALA A 343 3.78 -17.38 -15.69
CA ALA A 343 2.82 -16.36 -15.28
C ALA A 343 3.47 -14.97 -15.17
N LYS A 344 2.75 -13.94 -15.63
CA LYS A 344 3.15 -12.54 -15.55
C LYS A 344 2.66 -11.94 -14.23
N VAL A 345 3.55 -11.91 -13.23
CA VAL A 345 3.26 -11.42 -11.88
C VAL A 345 4.33 -10.42 -11.45
N LEU A 346 3.91 -9.31 -10.85
CA LEU A 346 4.82 -8.42 -10.14
C LEU A 346 5.06 -8.95 -8.73
N TRP A 347 6.31 -9.06 -8.32
CA TRP A 347 6.71 -9.39 -6.95
C TRP A 347 7.05 -8.14 -6.15
N VAL A 348 6.43 -7.99 -4.97
CA VAL A 348 6.61 -6.85 -4.07
C VAL A 348 6.86 -7.36 -2.65
N CYS A 349 7.85 -6.80 -1.95
CA CYS A 349 8.14 -7.12 -0.56
C CYS A 349 7.33 -6.20 0.38
N ASP A 350 6.59 -6.78 1.31
CA ASP A 350 6.01 -6.13 2.49
C ASP A 350 6.79 -6.58 3.73
N PRO A 351 7.83 -5.86 4.13
CA PRO A 351 8.66 -6.25 5.26
C PRO A 351 8.07 -5.81 6.61
N MET A 352 6.84 -5.28 6.61
CA MET A 352 6.22 -4.73 7.81
C MET A 352 5.44 -5.80 8.58
N HIS A 353 4.50 -6.49 7.90
CA HIS A 353 3.53 -7.35 8.56
C HIS A 353 4.08 -8.70 9.06
N GLY A 354 5.26 -9.13 8.61
CA GLY A 354 5.96 -10.32 9.09
C GLY A 354 6.83 -10.07 10.33
N ASN A 355 7.11 -8.80 10.67
CA ASN A 355 8.11 -8.40 11.67
C ASN A 355 7.53 -7.62 12.86
N THR A 356 6.20 -7.65 13.04
CA THR A 356 5.55 -6.98 14.19
C THR A 356 5.63 -7.87 15.42
N TYR A 357 6.05 -7.30 16.56
CA TYR A 357 6.06 -7.95 17.87
C TYR A 357 5.60 -6.98 18.96
N GLU A 358 5.38 -7.50 20.16
CA GLU A 358 5.02 -6.69 21.32
C GLU A 358 6.28 -6.43 22.16
N ALA A 359 6.56 -5.15 22.41
CA ALA A 359 7.67 -4.70 23.25
C ALA A 359 7.37 -5.00 24.75
N PRO A 360 8.39 -5.04 25.64
CA PRO A 360 8.18 -5.21 27.07
C PRO A 360 7.24 -4.19 27.70
N SER A 361 7.12 -3.01 27.08
CA SER A 361 6.18 -1.93 27.46
C SER A 361 4.72 -2.18 27.05
N GLY A 362 4.42 -3.28 26.34
CA GLY A 362 3.09 -3.59 25.80
C GLY A 362 2.75 -2.90 24.47
N TYR A 363 3.60 -2.02 23.97
CA TYR A 363 3.43 -1.45 22.65
C TYR A 363 3.80 -2.45 21.56
N LYS A 364 3.01 -2.51 20.50
CA LYS A 364 3.44 -3.17 19.27
C LYS A 364 4.56 -2.35 18.63
N THR A 365 5.58 -3.03 18.11
CA THR A 365 6.67 -2.37 17.41
C THR A 365 7.26 -3.28 16.34
N ARG A 366 8.20 -2.75 15.56
CA ARG A 366 9.04 -3.46 14.59
C ARG A 366 10.48 -3.02 14.79
N LYS A 367 11.41 -3.93 14.62
CA LYS A 367 12.82 -3.54 14.51
C LYS A 367 13.11 -3.09 13.09
N PHE A 368 13.69 -1.92 12.93
CA PHE A 368 14.10 -1.42 11.60
C PHE A 368 15.05 -2.40 10.89
N ASP A 369 15.95 -3.03 11.66
CA ASP A 369 16.88 -4.02 11.11
C ASP A 369 16.17 -5.25 10.56
N ASP A 370 15.09 -5.74 11.21
CA ASP A 370 14.30 -6.87 10.72
C ASP A 370 13.54 -6.48 9.44
N VAL A 371 13.02 -5.25 9.38
CA VAL A 371 12.38 -4.70 8.15
C VAL A 371 13.40 -4.67 7.00
N LEU A 372 14.59 -4.16 7.25
CA LEU A 372 15.66 -4.10 6.27
C LEU A 372 16.14 -5.50 5.85
N ASP A 373 16.27 -6.45 6.80
CA ASP A 373 16.75 -7.80 6.51
C ASP A 373 15.74 -8.60 5.66
N GLU A 374 14.42 -8.40 5.86
CA GLU A 374 13.42 -9.02 4.98
C GLU A 374 13.53 -8.48 3.55
N VAL A 375 13.75 -7.17 3.37
CA VAL A 375 13.99 -6.59 2.04
C VAL A 375 15.27 -7.18 1.42
N LYS A 376 16.37 -7.26 2.17
CA LYS A 376 17.62 -7.89 1.69
C LYS A 376 17.36 -9.33 1.26
N GLY A 377 16.72 -10.13 2.10
CA GLY A 377 16.38 -11.53 1.79
C GLY A 377 15.51 -11.67 0.54
N PHE A 378 14.54 -10.78 0.36
CA PHE A 378 13.71 -10.73 -0.86
C PHE A 378 14.58 -10.48 -2.11
N PHE A 379 15.50 -9.51 -2.07
CA PHE A 379 16.42 -9.22 -3.18
C PHE A 379 17.37 -10.38 -3.46
N GLU A 380 17.93 -11.01 -2.42
CA GLU A 380 18.83 -12.17 -2.53
C GLU A 380 18.13 -13.37 -3.19
N VAL A 381 16.89 -13.65 -2.83
CA VAL A 381 16.08 -14.73 -3.44
C VAL A 381 15.88 -14.48 -4.92
N HIS A 382 15.44 -13.29 -5.30
CA HIS A 382 15.21 -12.94 -6.70
C HIS A 382 16.51 -12.94 -7.52
N GLN A 383 17.62 -12.47 -6.94
CA GLN A 383 18.92 -12.51 -7.58
C GLN A 383 19.38 -13.96 -7.83
N LYS A 384 19.25 -14.83 -6.82
CA LYS A 384 19.63 -16.24 -6.93
C LYS A 384 18.84 -17.00 -7.99
N LEU A 385 17.56 -16.66 -8.13
CA LEU A 385 16.64 -17.31 -9.07
C LEU A 385 16.61 -16.63 -10.46
N GLY A 386 17.39 -15.56 -10.66
CA GLY A 386 17.41 -14.84 -11.94
C GLY A 386 16.10 -14.11 -12.25
N THR A 387 15.30 -13.79 -11.23
CA THR A 387 14.03 -13.07 -11.34
C THR A 387 14.17 -11.63 -10.85
N HIS A 388 13.10 -10.81 -10.92
CA HIS A 388 13.15 -9.40 -10.60
C HIS A 388 12.43 -9.07 -9.28
N PRO A 389 13.11 -8.42 -8.28
CA PRO A 389 12.44 -7.86 -7.10
C PRO A 389 11.76 -6.56 -7.49
N GLY A 390 10.48 -6.63 -7.84
CA GLY A 390 9.78 -5.56 -8.52
C GLY A 390 9.43 -4.35 -7.65
N GLY A 391 9.46 -4.46 -6.32
CA GLY A 391 9.14 -3.31 -5.46
C GLY A 391 9.01 -3.60 -3.97
N ILE A 392 8.62 -2.55 -3.24
CA ILE A 392 8.40 -2.57 -1.79
C ILE A 392 7.03 -1.97 -1.43
N HIS A 393 6.45 -2.47 -0.32
CA HIS A 393 5.17 -2.06 0.24
C HIS A 393 5.36 -1.75 1.74
N ILE A 394 5.31 -0.48 2.13
CA ILE A 394 5.76 0.01 3.43
C ILE A 394 4.63 0.71 4.18
N GLU A 395 4.45 0.41 5.47
CA GLU A 395 3.65 1.22 6.38
C GLU A 395 4.51 2.36 6.92
N LEU A 396 4.18 3.59 6.54
CA LEU A 396 4.94 4.79 6.88
C LEU A 396 4.02 5.98 7.18
N THR A 397 4.58 6.94 7.88
CA THR A 397 4.03 8.29 8.04
C THR A 397 5.08 9.34 7.66
N GLY A 398 4.64 10.55 7.36
CA GLY A 398 5.54 11.69 7.16
C GLY A 398 5.89 12.44 8.43
N ASP A 399 5.45 11.94 9.59
CA ASP A 399 5.65 12.55 10.90
C ASP A 399 6.75 11.81 11.68
N ASP A 400 7.33 12.50 12.69
CA ASP A 400 8.44 11.96 13.50
C ASP A 400 7.91 11.13 14.67
N VAL A 401 7.17 10.06 14.35
CA VAL A 401 6.65 9.11 15.36
C VAL A 401 7.75 8.17 15.86
N THR A 402 7.55 7.61 17.05
CA THR A 402 8.47 6.65 17.67
C THR A 402 7.84 5.26 17.77
N GLU A 403 7.29 4.74 16.66
CA GLU A 403 6.52 3.49 16.64
C GLU A 403 7.37 2.25 16.31
N CYS A 404 8.48 2.42 15.58
CA CYS A 404 9.43 1.35 15.26
C CYS A 404 10.78 1.62 15.92
N VAL A 405 11.38 0.60 16.51
CA VAL A 405 12.70 0.72 17.19
C VAL A 405 13.84 0.58 16.19
N GLY A 406 14.96 1.25 16.48
CA GLY A 406 16.17 1.24 15.67
C GLY A 406 16.15 2.30 14.57
N GLY A 407 16.94 2.06 13.52
CA GLY A 407 17.25 3.06 12.49
C GLY A 407 18.30 4.07 12.98
N GLY A 408 18.64 5.02 12.12
CA GLY A 408 19.69 6.01 12.38
C GLY A 408 19.41 6.97 13.55
N GLU A 409 18.16 7.06 14.00
CA GLU A 409 17.78 7.80 15.21
C GLU A 409 17.93 6.98 16.48
N GLU A 410 18.27 5.67 16.37
CA GLU A 410 18.50 4.74 17.48
C GLU A 410 17.32 4.66 18.47
N ILE A 411 16.05 4.76 17.95
CA ILE A 411 14.84 4.68 18.75
C ILE A 411 14.87 3.40 19.59
N SER A 412 14.80 3.54 20.91
CA SER A 412 14.78 2.43 21.86
C SER A 412 13.34 2.00 22.23
N HIS A 413 13.20 0.94 23.02
CA HIS A 413 11.88 0.54 23.53
C HIS A 413 11.29 1.56 24.52
N GLU A 414 12.13 2.31 25.23
CA GLU A 414 11.73 3.36 26.17
C GLU A 414 11.16 4.57 25.43
N ASP A 415 11.64 4.84 24.20
CA ASP A 415 11.21 5.98 23.40
C ASP A 415 9.82 5.76 22.77
N LEU A 416 9.32 4.51 22.66
CA LEU A 416 8.04 4.19 22.02
C LEU A 416 6.89 5.02 22.57
N ALA A 417 6.84 5.26 23.88
CA ALA A 417 5.77 6.01 24.52
C ALA A 417 5.80 7.52 24.19
N THR A 418 6.91 8.04 23.64
CA THR A 418 7.10 9.48 23.44
C THR A 418 6.16 10.01 22.36
N ARG A 419 6.02 9.27 21.24
CA ARG A 419 5.16 9.68 20.12
C ARG A 419 4.60 8.46 19.38
N TYR A 420 3.79 7.67 20.09
CA TYR A 420 3.11 6.50 19.53
C TYR A 420 1.69 6.87 19.09
N GLU A 421 1.50 7.15 17.80
CA GLU A 421 0.28 7.77 17.26
C GLU A 421 -0.55 6.82 16.38
N THR A 422 -0.06 5.61 16.06
CA THR A 422 -0.80 4.69 15.21
C THR A 422 -2.08 4.19 15.86
N ALA A 423 -3.15 4.10 15.08
CA ALA A 423 -4.40 3.50 15.52
C ALA A 423 -4.36 1.95 15.52
N CYS A 424 -3.42 1.32 14.80
CA CYS A 424 -3.34 -0.13 14.63
C CYS A 424 -1.92 -0.69 14.78
N ASP A 425 -1.14 -0.76 13.70
CA ASP A 425 0.19 -1.33 13.70
C ASP A 425 1.26 -0.24 13.50
N PRO A 426 2.48 -0.40 14.06
CA PRO A 426 3.53 0.61 14.03
C PRO A 426 3.99 0.93 12.62
N ARG A 427 4.31 2.21 12.37
CA ARG A 427 4.76 2.73 11.08
C ARG A 427 6.21 3.20 11.16
N LEU A 428 6.93 3.16 10.06
CA LEU A 428 8.18 3.89 9.93
C LEU A 428 7.90 5.39 9.94
N ASN A 429 8.70 6.16 10.66
CA ASN A 429 8.67 7.61 10.62
C ASN A 429 9.35 8.14 9.35
N HIS A 430 9.37 9.48 9.19
CA HIS A 430 9.99 10.13 8.03
C HIS A 430 11.47 9.73 7.86
N THR A 431 12.26 9.80 8.92
CA THR A 431 13.71 9.48 8.90
C THR A 431 13.97 8.02 8.53
N GLN A 432 13.30 7.09 9.20
CA GLN A 432 13.43 5.66 8.92
C GLN A 432 12.99 5.31 7.49
N SER A 433 11.96 5.98 6.97
CA SER A 433 11.48 5.77 5.59
C SER A 433 12.53 6.18 4.56
N LEU A 434 13.19 7.33 4.76
CA LEU A 434 14.26 7.78 3.88
C LEU A 434 15.51 6.91 3.99
N GLU A 435 15.90 6.51 5.20
CA GLU A 435 17.00 5.58 5.41
C GLU A 435 16.77 4.27 4.65
N LEU A 436 15.57 3.69 4.77
CA LEU A 436 15.20 2.50 4.01
C LEU A 436 15.33 2.72 2.49
N ALA A 437 14.88 3.87 1.99
CA ALA A 437 14.98 4.19 0.56
C ALA A 437 16.42 4.25 0.07
N PHE A 438 17.34 4.87 0.83
CA PHE A 438 18.75 4.91 0.49
C PHE A 438 19.38 3.51 0.48
N LEU A 439 19.07 2.67 1.49
CA LEU A 439 19.58 1.30 1.58
C LEU A 439 19.07 0.42 0.41
N VAL A 440 17.80 0.56 0.05
CA VAL A 440 17.21 -0.15 -1.12
C VAL A 440 17.85 0.37 -2.43
N ALA A 441 18.10 1.67 -2.54
CA ALA A 441 18.78 2.26 -3.71
C ALA A 441 20.20 1.70 -3.89
N GLU A 442 20.95 1.50 -2.80
CA GLU A 442 22.25 0.81 -2.82
C GLU A 442 22.12 -0.62 -3.38
N MET A 443 21.15 -1.41 -2.87
CA MET A 443 20.89 -2.77 -3.35
C MET A 443 20.52 -2.82 -4.84
N LEU A 444 19.74 -1.84 -5.32
CA LEU A 444 19.34 -1.76 -6.72
C LEU A 444 20.52 -1.39 -7.63
N ARG A 445 21.47 -0.55 -7.16
CA ARG A 445 22.67 -0.16 -7.88
C ARG A 445 23.66 -1.33 -8.01
N ASP A 446 23.84 -2.10 -6.94
CA ASP A 446 24.81 -3.20 -6.88
C ASP A 446 24.39 -4.42 -7.73
N ARG A 447 23.19 -4.42 -8.30
CA ARG A 447 22.68 -5.45 -9.22
C ARG A 447 23.08 -5.24 -10.68
N LYS A 448 23.59 -4.06 -11.03
CA LYS A 448 24.07 -3.72 -12.38
C LYS A 448 25.54 -4.05 -12.55
#